data_f2773de24336dc624cba0b0b918e2aad
#
_entry.id   f2773de24336dc624cba0b0b918e2aad
#
_cell.length_a   1.000
_cell.length_b   1.000
_cell.length_c   1.000
_cell.angle_alpha   90.00
_cell.angle_beta   90.00
_cell.angle_gamma   90.00
#
_symmetry.space_group_name_H-M   'P 1'
#
loop_
_entity.id
_entity.type
_entity.pdbx_description
1 polymer ?
#
loop_
_entity_poly.entity_id
_entity_poly.type
_entity_poly.pdbx_seq_one_letter_code
_entity_poly.pdbx_strand_id
1 'polypeptide(L)'
;MKDIKFKDKIAQGINDLFYIWKREFQTTFRDQGVLIFFILVPLGYPLLYSFIYDNEVVREVPAVVVDDSHSSLSREYLRKVDATPDIQIVAYCADMEEAKQMLKNRLAYGIIYIPSDFSDNIAKGKQTQVSIYCDMSGL
;
A
#
# COMPACT_ATOMS: atom_id res chain seq x y z
N MET A 1 1.94 7.13 64.86
CA MET A 1 3.33 6.56 64.83
C MET A 1 3.49 5.43 63.82
N LYS A 2 2.45 4.70 63.40
CA LYS A 2 2.48 3.65 62.39
C LYS A 2 2.56 4.20 60.93
N ASP A 3 1.89 5.33 60.65
CA ASP A 3 1.79 5.89 59.28
C ASP A 3 3.10 6.50 58.79
N ILE A 4 3.93 7.04 59.65
CA ILE A 4 5.25 7.59 59.33
C ILE A 4 6.19 6.48 58.86
N LYS A 5 6.22 5.35 59.58
CA LYS A 5 7.02 4.19 59.17
C LYS A 5 6.58 3.57 57.85
N PHE A 6 5.31 3.69 57.48
CA PHE A 6 4.80 3.17 56.22
C PHE A 6 5.19 4.07 55.05
N LYS A 7 5.10 5.40 55.20
CA LYS A 7 5.59 6.35 54.19
C LYS A 7 7.08 6.25 53.93
N ASP A 8 7.87 6.09 54.97
CA ASP A 8 9.32 5.94 54.83
C ASP A 8 9.70 4.64 54.13
N LYS A 9 8.98 3.55 54.32
CA LYS A 9 9.17 2.30 53.60
C LYS A 9 8.83 2.40 52.12
N ILE A 10 7.74 3.15 51.77
CA ILE A 10 7.37 3.39 50.37
C ILE A 10 8.41 4.27 49.71
N ALA A 11 8.86 5.33 50.39
CA ALA A 11 9.92 6.20 49.86
C ALA A 11 11.23 5.48 49.62
N GLN A 12 11.63 4.60 50.55
CA GLN A 12 12.78 3.72 50.35
C GLN A 12 12.59 2.77 49.14
N GLY A 13 11.42 2.11 49.05
CA GLY A 13 11.13 1.21 47.94
C GLY A 13 11.18 1.89 46.59
N ILE A 14 10.67 3.14 46.48
CA ILE A 14 10.75 3.93 45.26
C ILE A 14 12.21 4.30 44.94
N ASN A 15 13.00 4.67 45.93
CA ASN A 15 14.41 5.02 45.75
C ASN A 15 15.24 3.81 45.31
N ASP A 16 15.00 2.64 45.92
CA ASP A 16 15.64 1.40 45.55
C ASP A 16 15.26 0.96 44.12
N LEU A 17 14.01 1.12 43.77
CA LEU A 17 13.53 0.84 42.40
C LEU A 17 14.18 1.76 41.35
N PHE A 18 14.32 3.04 41.67
CA PHE A 18 15.01 4.00 40.78
C PHE A 18 16.49 3.70 40.68
N TYR A 19 17.14 3.28 41.76
CA TYR A 19 18.55 2.91 41.78
C TYR A 19 18.80 1.65 40.94
N ILE A 20 17.98 0.61 41.12
CA ILE A 20 18.06 -0.63 40.36
C ILE A 20 17.81 -0.34 38.89
N TRP A 21 16.74 0.41 38.56
CA TRP A 21 16.41 0.80 37.19
C TRP A 21 17.57 1.55 36.50
N LYS A 22 18.15 2.53 37.16
CA LYS A 22 19.29 3.29 36.64
C LYS A 22 20.50 2.41 36.41
N ARG A 23 20.76 1.50 37.30
CA ARG A 23 21.87 0.56 37.19
C ARG A 23 21.69 -0.42 36.05
N GLU A 24 20.53 -1.03 35.95
CA GLU A 24 20.18 -1.94 34.87
C GLU A 24 20.21 -1.21 33.49
N PHE A 25 19.69 -0.01 33.44
CA PHE A 25 19.75 0.81 32.26
C PHE A 25 21.19 1.10 31.81
N GLN A 26 22.05 1.52 32.74
CA GLN A 26 23.47 1.75 32.44
C GLN A 26 24.20 0.48 32.01
N THR A 27 23.91 -0.67 32.63
CA THR A 27 24.49 -1.94 32.26
C THR A 27 24.04 -2.39 30.87
N THR A 28 22.75 -2.24 30.56
CA THR A 28 22.18 -2.58 29.27
C THR A 28 22.78 -1.72 28.15
N PHE A 29 22.88 -0.41 28.37
CA PHE A 29 23.49 0.50 27.38
C PHE A 29 25.03 0.41 27.29
N ARG A 30 25.67 -0.29 28.20
CA ARG A 30 27.12 -0.57 28.16
C ARG A 30 27.44 -1.84 27.39
N ASP A 31 26.47 -2.73 27.23
CA ASP A 31 26.60 -3.95 26.45
C ASP A 31 26.46 -3.66 24.97
N GLN A 32 27.55 -3.75 24.22
CA GLN A 32 27.58 -3.47 22.78
C GLN A 32 26.66 -4.42 22.00
N GLY A 33 26.51 -5.68 22.44
CA GLY A 33 25.61 -6.64 21.78
C GLY A 33 24.15 -6.23 21.92
N VAL A 34 23.76 -5.79 23.11
CA VAL A 34 22.39 -5.29 23.38
C VAL A 34 22.10 -4.01 22.59
N LEU A 35 23.06 -3.07 22.52
CA LEU A 35 22.92 -1.83 21.73
C LEU A 35 22.75 -2.12 20.25
N ILE A 36 23.58 -3.00 19.69
CA ILE A 36 23.46 -3.43 18.29
C ILE A 36 22.08 -4.02 18.05
N PHE A 37 21.60 -4.90 18.93
CA PHE A 37 20.30 -5.52 18.78
C PHE A 37 19.13 -4.53 18.90
N PHE A 38 19.21 -3.60 19.87
CA PHE A 38 18.16 -2.61 20.11
C PHE A 38 18.09 -1.52 19.04
N ILE A 39 19.21 -1.22 18.38
CA ILE A 39 19.26 -0.17 17.34
C ILE A 39 19.21 -0.79 15.93
N LEU A 40 20.02 -1.83 15.68
CA LEU A 40 20.15 -2.41 14.35
C LEU A 40 18.88 -3.15 13.92
N VAL A 41 18.22 -3.88 14.83
CA VAL A 41 17.02 -4.63 14.46
C VAL A 41 15.84 -3.71 14.14
N PRO A 42 15.46 -2.73 14.99
CA PRO A 42 14.35 -1.84 14.66
C PRO A 42 14.58 -0.92 13.46
N LEU A 43 15.83 -0.55 13.19
CA LEU A 43 16.17 0.30 12.04
C LEU A 43 16.53 -0.53 10.80
N GLY A 44 17.24 -1.62 10.97
CA GLY A 44 17.72 -2.46 9.87
C GLY A 44 16.60 -3.29 9.25
N TYR A 45 15.65 -3.77 10.05
CA TYR A 45 14.56 -4.60 9.56
C TYR A 45 13.62 -3.83 8.61
N PRO A 46 13.12 -2.62 8.92
CA PRO A 46 12.34 -1.84 7.99
C PRO A 46 13.10 -1.45 6.72
N LEU A 47 14.40 -1.15 6.84
CA LEU A 47 15.24 -0.84 5.67
C LEU A 47 15.44 -2.06 4.77
N LEU A 48 15.72 -3.23 5.34
CA LEU A 48 15.80 -4.49 4.60
C LEU A 48 14.47 -4.83 3.94
N TYR A 49 13.36 -4.67 4.66
CA TYR A 49 12.03 -4.92 4.15
C TYR A 49 11.70 -3.99 2.98
N SER A 50 11.96 -2.69 3.13
CA SER A 50 11.78 -1.71 2.05
C SER A 50 12.59 -2.08 0.82
N PHE A 51 13.85 -2.51 0.99
CA PHE A 51 14.72 -2.89 -0.13
C PHE A 51 14.28 -4.18 -0.83
N ILE A 52 13.78 -5.17 -0.06
CA ILE A 52 13.30 -6.45 -0.61
C ILE A 52 11.98 -6.25 -1.35
N TYR A 53 11.05 -5.47 -0.80
CA TYR A 53 9.70 -5.28 -1.35
C TYR A 53 9.58 -4.13 -2.36
N ASP A 54 10.59 -3.28 -2.49
CA ASP A 54 10.59 -2.20 -3.50
C ASP A 54 10.53 -2.75 -4.95
N ASN A 55 11.00 -3.98 -5.15
CA ASN A 55 10.93 -4.68 -6.45
C ASN A 55 9.61 -5.46 -6.67
N GLU A 56 8.75 -5.58 -5.67
CA GLU A 56 7.45 -6.29 -5.77
C GLU A 56 6.27 -5.37 -6.09
N VAL A 57 6.53 -4.10 -6.33
CA VAL A 57 5.49 -3.21 -6.86
C VAL A 57 5.17 -3.67 -8.27
N VAL A 58 4.02 -4.32 -8.43
CA VAL A 58 3.50 -4.72 -9.74
C VAL A 58 3.30 -3.42 -10.54
N ARG A 59 4.11 -3.23 -11.56
CA ARG A 59 4.04 -2.07 -12.46
C ARG A 59 3.59 -2.55 -13.83
N GLU A 60 2.97 -1.64 -14.59
CA GLU A 60 2.58 -1.91 -15.97
C GLU A 60 1.67 -3.15 -16.09
N VAL A 61 0.64 -3.22 -15.21
CA VAL A 61 -0.35 -4.31 -15.29
C VAL A 61 -1.05 -4.24 -16.66
N PRO A 62 -0.93 -5.29 -17.49
CA PRO A 62 -1.57 -5.29 -18.78
C PRO A 62 -3.09 -5.24 -18.65
N ALA A 63 -3.70 -4.21 -19.21
CA ALA A 63 -5.14 -4.01 -19.24
C ALA A 63 -5.65 -3.84 -20.68
N VAL A 64 -6.85 -4.32 -20.92
CA VAL A 64 -7.57 -4.07 -22.19
C VAL A 64 -8.69 -3.09 -21.95
N VAL A 65 -9.06 -2.38 -23.00
CA VAL A 65 -10.06 -1.33 -22.94
C VAL A 65 -11.26 -1.71 -23.81
N VAL A 66 -12.45 -1.52 -23.26
CA VAL A 66 -13.72 -1.50 -24.02
C VAL A 66 -14.31 -0.09 -23.87
N ASP A 67 -14.27 0.68 -24.95
CA ASP A 67 -14.74 2.08 -24.99
C ASP A 67 -16.01 2.19 -25.85
N ASP A 68 -17.17 2.10 -25.22
CA ASP A 68 -18.46 2.29 -25.88
C ASP A 68 -18.80 3.76 -26.14
N SER A 69 -18.08 4.69 -25.52
CA SER A 69 -18.30 6.13 -25.70
C SER A 69 -17.71 6.65 -27.02
N HIS A 70 -16.60 6.10 -27.48
CA HIS A 70 -15.84 6.51 -28.67
C HIS A 70 -15.60 8.03 -28.76
N SER A 71 -15.60 8.74 -27.64
CA SER A 71 -15.51 10.18 -27.54
C SER A 71 -14.09 10.72 -27.51
N SER A 72 -13.90 12.02 -27.71
CA SER A 72 -12.61 12.68 -27.50
C SER A 72 -12.22 12.65 -26.01
N LEU A 73 -13.22 12.69 -25.13
CA LEU A 73 -13.03 12.70 -23.69
C LEU A 73 -12.61 11.34 -23.16
N SER A 74 -13.20 10.23 -23.67
CA SER A 74 -12.77 8.87 -23.32
C SER A 74 -11.33 8.63 -23.75
N ARG A 75 -10.95 9.07 -24.95
CA ARG A 75 -9.55 8.97 -25.43
C ARG A 75 -8.57 9.79 -24.59
N GLU A 76 -8.96 10.97 -24.12
CA GLU A 76 -8.11 11.76 -23.23
C GLU A 76 -7.95 11.08 -21.86
N TYR A 77 -9.04 10.53 -21.32
CA TYR A 77 -9.02 9.75 -20.08
C TYR A 77 -8.09 8.55 -20.20
N LEU A 78 -8.23 7.75 -21.25
CA LEU A 78 -7.41 6.56 -21.48
C LEU A 78 -5.92 6.89 -21.64
N ARG A 79 -5.58 7.99 -22.32
CA ARG A 79 -4.19 8.46 -22.40
C ARG A 79 -3.61 8.83 -21.02
N LYS A 80 -4.44 9.39 -20.13
CA LYS A 80 -4.00 9.68 -18.75
C LYS A 80 -3.81 8.39 -17.95
N VAL A 81 -4.68 7.41 -18.14
CA VAL A 81 -4.54 6.08 -17.50
C VAL A 81 -3.28 5.36 -17.97
N ASP A 82 -3.04 5.33 -19.29
CA ASP A 82 -1.86 4.69 -19.88
C ASP A 82 -0.53 5.40 -19.51
N ALA A 83 -0.61 6.68 -19.17
CA ALA A 83 0.54 7.44 -18.68
C ALA A 83 0.88 7.16 -17.20
N THR A 84 0.07 6.37 -16.49
CA THR A 84 0.40 5.95 -15.12
C THR A 84 1.39 4.79 -15.13
N PRO A 85 2.29 4.68 -14.16
CA PRO A 85 3.25 3.58 -14.10
C PRO A 85 2.63 2.24 -13.71
N ASP A 86 1.35 2.23 -13.34
CA ASP A 86 0.70 1.06 -12.75
C ASP A 86 -0.05 0.22 -13.79
N ILE A 87 -0.52 0.84 -14.88
CA ILE A 87 -1.36 0.22 -15.91
C ILE A 87 -0.75 0.42 -17.28
N GLN A 88 -0.68 -0.65 -18.06
CA GLN A 88 -0.32 -0.62 -19.47
C GLN A 88 -1.53 -1.03 -20.32
N ILE A 89 -2.00 -0.17 -21.20
CA ILE A 89 -3.05 -0.52 -22.15
C ILE A 89 -2.46 -1.31 -23.30
N VAL A 90 -2.74 -2.62 -23.35
CA VAL A 90 -2.19 -3.54 -24.35
C VAL A 90 -3.07 -3.70 -25.57
N ALA A 91 -4.38 -3.52 -25.44
CA ALA A 91 -5.30 -3.60 -26.58
C ALA A 91 -6.62 -2.86 -26.32
N TYR A 92 -7.28 -2.50 -27.40
CA TYR A 92 -8.65 -2.01 -27.43
C TYR A 92 -9.55 -3.09 -28.03
N CYS A 93 -10.55 -3.53 -27.28
CA CYS A 93 -11.50 -4.56 -27.70
C CYS A 93 -12.80 -3.92 -28.18
N ALA A 94 -13.42 -4.57 -29.16
CA ALA A 94 -14.69 -4.09 -29.69
C ALA A 94 -15.86 -4.30 -28.73
N ASP A 95 -15.80 -5.35 -27.93
CA ASP A 95 -16.83 -5.68 -26.95
C ASP A 95 -16.25 -6.35 -25.69
N MET A 96 -17.12 -6.54 -24.69
CA MET A 96 -16.77 -7.14 -23.41
C MET A 96 -16.41 -8.64 -23.56
N GLU A 97 -16.94 -9.32 -24.57
CA GLU A 97 -16.67 -10.74 -24.75
C GLU A 97 -15.25 -10.97 -25.28
N GLU A 98 -14.81 -10.16 -26.22
CA GLU A 98 -13.43 -10.14 -26.69
C GLU A 98 -12.46 -9.82 -25.54
N ALA A 99 -12.77 -8.83 -24.73
CA ALA A 99 -11.97 -8.47 -23.56
C ALA A 99 -11.85 -9.62 -22.56
N LYS A 100 -12.94 -10.34 -22.27
CA LYS A 100 -12.92 -11.53 -21.41
C LYS A 100 -12.08 -12.67 -22.00
N GLN A 101 -12.07 -12.83 -23.32
CA GLN A 101 -11.24 -13.83 -23.97
C GLN A 101 -9.74 -13.51 -23.75
N MET A 102 -9.37 -12.23 -23.82
CA MET A 102 -7.98 -11.79 -23.55
C MET A 102 -7.57 -12.07 -22.10
N LEU A 103 -8.48 -11.87 -21.12
CA LEU A 103 -8.22 -12.26 -19.73
C LEU A 103 -8.03 -13.78 -19.60
N LYS A 104 -8.94 -14.58 -20.17
CA LYS A 104 -8.83 -16.06 -20.15
C LYS A 104 -7.51 -16.55 -20.73
N ASN A 105 -7.04 -15.90 -21.77
CA ASN A 105 -5.76 -16.21 -22.42
C ASN A 105 -4.53 -15.63 -21.68
N ARG A 106 -4.74 -14.96 -20.53
CA ARG A 106 -3.69 -14.30 -19.74
C ARG A 106 -2.88 -13.27 -20.52
N LEU A 107 -3.48 -12.65 -21.53
CA LEU A 107 -2.90 -11.54 -22.28
C LEU A 107 -3.13 -10.19 -21.59
N ALA A 108 -4.10 -10.13 -20.69
CA ALA A 108 -4.38 -9.00 -19.82
C ALA A 108 -4.90 -9.50 -18.48
N TYR A 109 -4.75 -8.68 -17.43
CA TYR A 109 -5.24 -8.95 -16.07
C TYR A 109 -6.36 -8.00 -15.66
N GLY A 110 -6.65 -6.99 -16.48
CA GLY A 110 -7.74 -6.04 -16.23
C GLY A 110 -8.47 -5.63 -17.48
N ILE A 111 -9.76 -5.28 -17.32
CA ILE A 111 -10.60 -4.66 -18.36
C ILE A 111 -11.02 -3.31 -17.84
N ILE A 112 -10.80 -2.26 -18.62
CA ILE A 112 -11.31 -0.92 -18.38
C ILE A 112 -12.50 -0.72 -19.29
N TYR A 113 -13.69 -0.60 -18.70
CA TYR A 113 -14.94 -0.37 -19.44
C TYR A 113 -15.42 1.05 -19.29
N ILE A 114 -15.60 1.73 -20.42
CA ILE A 114 -16.13 3.09 -20.50
C ILE A 114 -17.52 3.02 -21.15
N PRO A 115 -18.58 3.41 -20.42
CA PRO A 115 -19.94 3.35 -20.95
C PRO A 115 -20.21 4.41 -22.04
N SER A 116 -21.19 4.14 -22.88
CA SER A 116 -21.58 5.03 -24.02
C SER A 116 -22.00 6.43 -23.59
N ASP A 117 -22.59 6.58 -22.41
CA ASP A 117 -23.06 7.84 -21.85
C ASP A 117 -21.98 8.66 -21.12
N PHE A 118 -20.72 8.19 -21.14
CA PHE A 118 -19.59 8.79 -20.41
C PHE A 118 -19.42 10.26 -20.72
N SER A 119 -19.32 10.64 -22.02
CA SER A 119 -19.08 12.01 -22.42
C SER A 119 -20.31 12.91 -22.17
N ASP A 120 -21.51 12.38 -22.38
CA ASP A 120 -22.75 13.11 -22.20
C ASP A 120 -23.02 13.45 -20.74
N ASN A 121 -22.74 12.53 -19.85
CA ASN A 121 -22.89 12.75 -18.40
C ASN A 121 -21.92 13.80 -17.90
N ILE A 122 -20.65 13.72 -18.30
CA ILE A 122 -19.65 14.72 -17.92
C ILE A 122 -20.02 16.11 -18.48
N ALA A 123 -20.43 16.20 -19.74
CA ALA A 123 -20.84 17.47 -20.33
C ALA A 123 -22.02 18.11 -19.59
N LYS A 124 -22.92 17.29 -19.02
CA LYS A 124 -24.05 17.73 -18.21
C LYS A 124 -23.74 17.94 -16.73
N GLY A 125 -22.49 17.79 -16.34
CA GLY A 125 -22.06 17.86 -14.92
C GLY A 125 -22.63 16.73 -14.05
N LYS A 126 -23.02 15.60 -14.67
CA LYS A 126 -23.49 14.41 -13.96
C LYS A 126 -22.36 13.45 -13.66
N GLN A 127 -22.52 12.68 -12.59
CA GLN A 127 -21.58 11.60 -12.25
C GLN A 127 -21.69 10.49 -13.30
N THR A 128 -20.54 10.00 -13.76
CA THR A 128 -20.43 8.80 -14.58
C THR A 128 -19.45 7.82 -13.92
N GLN A 129 -19.54 6.55 -14.29
CA GLN A 129 -18.71 5.50 -13.71
C GLN A 129 -17.92 4.80 -14.81
N VAL A 130 -16.62 4.69 -14.60
CA VAL A 130 -15.75 3.79 -15.36
C VAL A 130 -15.60 2.53 -14.52
N SER A 131 -15.83 1.38 -15.10
CA SER A 131 -15.72 0.09 -14.40
C SER A 131 -14.38 -0.57 -14.72
N ILE A 132 -13.70 -1.05 -13.69
CA ILE A 132 -12.47 -1.82 -13.84
C ILE A 132 -12.75 -3.23 -13.32
N TYR A 133 -12.58 -4.21 -14.20
CA TYR A 133 -12.68 -5.63 -13.87
C TYR A 133 -11.27 -6.21 -13.81
N CYS A 134 -10.89 -6.81 -12.70
CA CYS A 134 -9.57 -7.41 -12.51
C CYS A 134 -9.71 -8.91 -12.29
N ASP A 135 -8.87 -9.70 -12.96
CA ASP A 135 -8.69 -11.10 -12.62
C ASP A 135 -7.47 -11.26 -11.72
N MET A 136 -7.72 -11.47 -10.44
CA MET A 136 -6.66 -11.64 -9.43
C MET A 136 -6.23 -13.09 -9.25
N SER A 137 -6.75 -14.02 -10.07
CA SER A 137 -6.45 -15.45 -9.93
C SER A 137 -5.06 -15.85 -10.44
N GLY A 138 -4.32 -14.92 -11.02
CA GLY A 138 -3.02 -15.17 -11.63
C GLY A 138 -1.89 -14.25 -11.17
N LEU A 139 -2.11 -13.43 -10.13
CA LEU A 139 -1.10 -12.56 -9.52
C LEU A 139 -0.41 -13.26 -8.35
#